data_59f0a7a9ae915531f7679972f5d78e87
#
_entry.id   59f0a7a9ae915531f7679972f5d78e87
#
_cell.length_a   1.000
_cell.length_b   1.000
_cell.length_c   1.000
_cell.angle_alpha   90.00
_cell.angle_beta   90.00
_cell.angle_gamma   90.00
#
_symmetry.space_group_name_H-M   'P 1'
#
loop_
_entity.id
_entity.type
_entity.pdbx_description
1 polymer ?
#
loop_
_entity_poly.entity_id
_entity_poly.type
_entity_poly.pdbx_seq_one_letter_code
_entity_poly.pdbx_strand_id
1 'polypeptide(L)'
;MITGISRIGHVGIRVTDIKRSLDFYKNILGFKLTAYWEDNKQCFVRIDDMHHEIVFFEVDKKVNRQNIDQTDTATRPNTGLDHIAFEIKERQDWLNAIETMKSNNVKFVVPPYVHPYESGFFTEDEAQFYGGAGSHSFYIIDPDGNRLEFYWGSMRVTKKSLAAPNPEF
;
A
#
# COMPACT_ATOMS: atom_id res chain seq x y z
N MET A 1 -23.00 14.74 -9.60
CA MET A 1 -22.30 14.10 -8.47
C MET A 1 -22.61 12.62 -8.51
N ILE A 2 -21.61 11.74 -8.47
CA ILE A 2 -21.82 10.29 -8.34
C ILE A 2 -22.10 10.00 -6.87
N THR A 3 -23.17 9.26 -6.57
CA THR A 3 -23.55 8.86 -5.22
C THR A 3 -23.36 7.35 -5.06
N GLY A 4 -23.18 6.88 -3.82
CA GLY A 4 -23.10 5.45 -3.52
C GLY A 4 -21.71 4.81 -3.70
N ILE A 5 -20.65 5.58 -3.90
CA ILE A 5 -19.29 5.04 -3.83
C ILE A 5 -19.05 4.52 -2.40
N SER A 6 -18.75 3.22 -2.26
CA SER A 6 -18.61 2.56 -0.96
C SER A 6 -17.15 2.25 -0.60
N ARG A 7 -16.31 1.96 -1.59
CA ARG A 7 -14.90 1.57 -1.38
C ARG A 7 -14.11 1.59 -2.69
N ILE A 8 -12.79 1.50 -2.57
CA ILE A 8 -11.92 1.12 -3.69
C ILE A 8 -12.09 -0.39 -3.90
N GLY A 9 -12.53 -0.81 -5.09
CA GLY A 9 -12.77 -2.23 -5.38
C GLY A 9 -11.49 -3.00 -5.66
N HIS A 10 -10.64 -2.47 -6.53
CA HIS A 10 -9.34 -3.06 -6.88
C HIS A 10 -8.39 -1.99 -7.44
N VAL A 11 -7.12 -2.36 -7.54
CA VAL A 11 -6.08 -1.55 -8.18
C VAL A 11 -5.45 -2.35 -9.32
N GLY A 12 -5.37 -1.74 -10.51
CA GLY A 12 -4.63 -2.28 -11.65
C GLY A 12 -3.20 -1.77 -11.65
N ILE A 13 -2.22 -2.66 -11.69
CA ILE A 13 -0.80 -2.31 -11.77
C ILE A 13 -0.16 -2.93 -13.00
N ARG A 14 0.73 -2.16 -13.63
CA ARG A 14 1.51 -2.64 -14.77
C ARG A 14 2.80 -3.28 -14.28
N VAL A 15 3.08 -4.47 -14.81
CA VAL A 15 4.26 -5.26 -14.47
C VAL A 15 4.99 -5.67 -15.74
N THR A 16 6.27 -5.94 -15.66
CA THR A 16 7.07 -6.36 -16.83
C THR A 16 7.19 -7.87 -16.94
N ASP A 17 6.75 -8.62 -15.92
CA ASP A 17 6.75 -10.08 -15.87
C ASP A 17 5.74 -10.54 -14.83
N ILE A 18 4.59 -11.04 -15.28
CA ILE A 18 3.51 -11.51 -14.39
C ILE A 18 3.97 -12.65 -13.49
N LYS A 19 4.80 -13.58 -14.00
CA LYS A 19 5.23 -14.74 -13.21
C LYS A 19 6.08 -14.30 -12.02
N ARG A 20 7.03 -13.39 -12.25
CA ARG A 20 7.86 -12.79 -11.20
C ARG A 20 7.02 -12.00 -10.20
N SER A 21 6.09 -11.20 -10.66
CA SER A 21 5.21 -10.41 -9.77
C SER A 21 4.29 -11.32 -8.98
N LEU A 22 3.69 -12.34 -9.62
CA LEU A 22 2.87 -13.32 -8.94
C LEU A 22 3.66 -14.08 -7.87
N ASP A 23 4.90 -14.47 -8.16
CA ASP A 23 5.76 -15.15 -7.18
C ASP A 23 6.01 -14.28 -5.96
N PHE A 24 6.31 -12.99 -6.15
CA PHE A 24 6.50 -12.04 -5.08
C PHE A 24 5.22 -11.85 -4.24
N TYR A 25 4.10 -11.52 -4.89
CA TYR A 25 2.84 -11.26 -4.18
C TYR A 25 2.27 -12.51 -3.49
N LYS A 26 2.41 -13.68 -4.10
CA LYS A 26 1.92 -14.93 -3.53
C LYS A 26 2.83 -15.47 -2.43
N ASN A 27 4.13 -15.59 -2.70
CA ASN A 27 5.05 -16.33 -1.82
C ASN A 27 5.66 -15.46 -0.73
N ILE A 28 5.75 -14.13 -0.94
CA ILE A 28 6.30 -13.20 0.06
C ILE A 28 5.17 -12.45 0.77
N LEU A 29 4.21 -11.89 0.01
CA LEU A 29 3.14 -11.08 0.60
C LEU A 29 1.91 -11.90 1.03
N GLY A 30 1.80 -13.17 0.62
CA GLY A 30 0.71 -14.05 1.03
C GLY A 30 -0.60 -13.88 0.26
N PHE A 31 -0.59 -13.19 -0.87
CA PHE A 31 -1.76 -13.07 -1.74
C PHE A 31 -2.15 -14.41 -2.36
N LYS A 32 -3.41 -14.57 -2.68
CA LYS A 32 -3.96 -15.77 -3.31
C LYS A 32 -4.23 -15.50 -4.78
N LEU A 33 -3.77 -16.39 -5.67
CA LEU A 33 -4.11 -16.33 -7.08
C LEU A 33 -5.60 -16.65 -7.26
N THR A 34 -6.32 -15.80 -8.01
CA THR A 34 -7.71 -16.03 -8.38
C THR A 34 -7.82 -16.50 -9.82
N ALA A 35 -7.18 -15.78 -10.76
CA ALA A 35 -7.22 -16.12 -12.17
C ALA A 35 -5.94 -15.64 -12.88
N TYR A 36 -5.57 -16.38 -13.94
CA TYR A 36 -4.49 -16.00 -14.84
C TYR A 36 -4.96 -16.19 -16.29
N TRP A 37 -5.00 -15.09 -17.04
CA TRP A 37 -5.39 -15.05 -18.43
C TRP A 37 -4.17 -14.80 -19.30
N GLU A 38 -3.55 -15.87 -19.73
CA GLU A 38 -2.27 -15.81 -20.43
C GLU A 38 -2.36 -15.02 -21.75
N ASP A 39 -3.40 -15.28 -22.56
CA ASP A 39 -3.63 -14.58 -23.84
C ASP A 39 -3.79 -13.08 -23.68
N ASN A 40 -4.38 -12.64 -22.57
CA ASN A 40 -4.62 -11.23 -22.26
C ASN A 40 -3.49 -10.60 -21.45
N LYS A 41 -2.47 -11.37 -21.07
CA LYS A 41 -1.40 -10.93 -20.18
C LYS A 41 -1.93 -10.27 -18.89
N GLN A 42 -2.87 -10.96 -18.24
CA GLN A 42 -3.51 -10.47 -17.01
C GLN A 42 -3.50 -11.54 -15.92
N CYS A 43 -3.26 -11.11 -14.69
CA CYS A 43 -3.29 -11.98 -13.52
C CYS A 43 -4.01 -11.26 -12.37
N PHE A 44 -4.86 -12.00 -11.67
CA PHE A 44 -5.73 -11.49 -10.61
C PHE A 44 -5.36 -12.14 -9.29
N VAL A 45 -5.05 -11.31 -8.29
CA VAL A 45 -4.70 -11.77 -6.95
C VAL A 45 -5.58 -11.12 -5.90
N ARG A 46 -5.84 -11.84 -4.82
CA ARG A 46 -6.70 -11.40 -3.73
C ARG A 46 -6.04 -11.59 -2.37
N ILE A 47 -6.50 -10.81 -1.41
CA ILE A 47 -6.12 -10.90 0.00
C ILE A 47 -7.12 -11.80 0.73
N ASP A 48 -8.40 -11.51 0.58
CA ASP A 48 -9.48 -12.14 1.34
C ASP A 48 -10.53 -12.82 0.43
N ASP A 49 -11.79 -12.48 0.55
CA ASP A 49 -12.94 -13.12 -0.13
C ASP A 49 -13.36 -12.42 -1.43
N MET A 50 -12.78 -11.27 -1.73
CA MET A 50 -12.99 -10.60 -3.01
C MET A 50 -12.40 -11.42 -4.17
N HIS A 51 -12.98 -11.26 -5.37
CA HIS A 51 -12.40 -11.88 -6.56
C HIS A 51 -10.94 -11.44 -6.75
N HIS A 52 -10.65 -10.15 -6.55
CA HIS A 52 -9.30 -9.61 -6.54
C HIS A 52 -9.27 -8.20 -5.95
N GLU A 53 -8.18 -7.86 -5.30
CA GLU A 53 -7.83 -6.50 -4.89
C GLU A 53 -6.76 -5.91 -5.81
N ILE A 54 -5.96 -6.77 -6.46
CA ILE A 54 -4.96 -6.34 -7.44
C ILE A 54 -5.12 -7.13 -8.74
N VAL A 55 -5.00 -6.42 -9.86
CA VAL A 55 -4.84 -7.03 -11.18
C VAL A 55 -3.51 -6.59 -11.79
N PHE A 56 -2.72 -7.56 -12.25
CA PHE A 56 -1.50 -7.30 -13.00
C PHE A 56 -1.80 -7.24 -14.50
N PHE A 57 -1.22 -6.24 -15.17
CA PHE A 57 -1.20 -6.12 -16.63
C PHE A 57 0.25 -6.17 -17.09
N GLU A 58 0.63 -7.23 -17.82
CA GLU A 58 1.98 -7.31 -18.35
C GLU A 58 2.16 -6.35 -19.53
N VAL A 59 3.24 -5.60 -19.47
CA VAL A 59 3.63 -4.61 -20.50
C VAL A 59 5.08 -4.82 -20.92
N ASP A 60 5.43 -4.37 -22.10
CA ASP A 60 6.81 -4.45 -22.60
C ASP A 60 7.78 -3.63 -21.71
N LYS A 61 9.00 -4.16 -21.55
CA LYS A 61 10.05 -3.67 -20.64
C LYS A 61 10.60 -2.26 -20.91
N LYS A 62 9.89 -1.38 -21.59
CA LYS A 62 10.43 -0.08 -22.05
C LYS A 62 10.41 1.05 -21.03
N VAL A 63 9.84 0.87 -19.85
CA VAL A 63 9.81 1.94 -18.83
C VAL A 63 10.76 1.58 -17.68
N ASN A 64 11.96 2.15 -17.72
CA ASN A 64 12.92 1.96 -16.62
C ASN A 64 12.55 2.89 -15.45
N ARG A 65 11.83 2.37 -14.48
CA ARG A 65 11.55 3.06 -13.21
C ARG A 65 12.66 2.92 -12.17
N GLN A 66 13.73 2.18 -12.49
CA GLN A 66 14.80 1.84 -11.55
C GLN A 66 15.66 3.03 -11.09
N ASN A 67 15.59 4.16 -11.79
CA ASN A 67 16.38 5.36 -11.47
C ASN A 67 15.59 6.44 -10.70
N ILE A 68 14.36 6.16 -10.28
CA ILE A 68 13.58 7.09 -9.46
C ILE A 68 13.97 6.86 -8.00
N ASP A 69 14.43 7.90 -7.31
CA ASP A 69 14.60 7.83 -5.87
C ASP A 69 13.25 7.62 -5.21
N GLN A 70 13.02 6.39 -4.77
CA GLN A 70 11.75 5.98 -4.15
C GLN A 70 11.66 6.41 -2.68
N THR A 71 12.77 6.92 -2.11
CA THR A 71 12.82 7.34 -0.70
C THR A 71 12.29 8.76 -0.51
N ASP A 72 12.36 9.59 -1.53
CA ASP A 72 11.91 10.98 -1.48
C ASP A 72 10.59 11.17 -2.22
N THR A 73 9.51 11.33 -1.47
CA THR A 73 8.18 11.59 -2.02
C THR A 73 8.05 13.00 -2.60
N ALA A 74 8.86 13.95 -2.15
CA ALA A 74 8.78 15.34 -2.57
C ALA A 74 9.43 15.59 -3.94
N THR A 75 10.37 14.75 -4.35
CA THR A 75 11.13 14.89 -5.59
C THR A 75 10.68 13.98 -6.72
N ARG A 76 9.62 13.19 -6.53
CA ARG A 76 9.08 12.35 -7.60
C ARG A 76 8.59 13.22 -8.76
N PRO A 77 9.17 13.07 -9.96
CA PRO A 77 8.90 14.00 -11.05
C PRO A 77 7.55 13.76 -11.73
N ASN A 78 6.83 12.69 -11.39
CA ASN A 78 5.62 12.28 -12.10
C ASN A 78 4.39 12.32 -11.20
N THR A 79 3.32 12.91 -11.71
CA THR A 79 1.98 12.75 -11.13
C THR A 79 1.48 11.30 -11.30
N GLY A 80 0.73 10.78 -10.34
CA GLY A 80 0.16 9.44 -10.39
C GLY A 80 0.01 8.82 -9.01
N LEU A 81 -0.18 7.51 -8.98
CA LEU A 81 -0.25 6.75 -7.74
C LEU A 81 1.11 6.74 -7.05
N ASP A 82 1.17 7.22 -5.82
CA ASP A 82 2.40 7.19 -5.01
C ASP A 82 2.66 5.80 -4.46
N HIS A 83 1.69 5.23 -3.75
CA HIS A 83 1.78 3.89 -3.16
C HIS A 83 0.40 3.25 -2.98
N ILE A 84 0.41 1.96 -2.67
CA ILE A 84 -0.75 1.20 -2.20
C ILE A 84 -0.49 0.84 -0.75
N ALA A 85 -1.42 1.15 0.14
CA ALA A 85 -1.31 0.84 1.56
C ALA A 85 -2.16 -0.37 1.94
N PHE A 86 -1.56 -1.30 2.69
CA PHE A 86 -2.20 -2.50 3.23
C PHE A 86 -2.26 -2.43 4.75
N GLU A 87 -3.45 -2.57 5.30
CA GLU A 87 -3.66 -2.66 6.75
C GLU A 87 -3.30 -4.06 7.26
N ILE A 88 -2.49 -4.12 8.30
CA ILE A 88 -2.27 -5.33 9.09
C ILE A 88 -2.96 -5.12 10.43
N LYS A 89 -3.95 -5.96 10.73
CA LYS A 89 -4.84 -5.76 11.89
C LYS A 89 -4.13 -5.91 13.23
N GLU A 90 -3.29 -6.93 13.33
CA GLU A 90 -2.65 -7.28 14.60
C GLU A 90 -1.19 -6.81 14.63
N ARG A 91 -0.77 -6.24 15.76
CA ARG A 91 0.62 -5.79 15.95
C ARG A 91 1.64 -6.89 15.72
N GLN A 92 1.36 -8.11 16.19
CA GLN A 92 2.28 -9.22 16.04
C GLN A 92 2.45 -9.61 14.57
N ASP A 93 1.39 -9.57 13.77
CA ASP A 93 1.46 -9.85 12.34
C ASP A 93 2.26 -8.78 11.60
N TRP A 94 2.17 -7.51 12.02
CA TRP A 94 2.99 -6.45 11.48
C TRP A 94 4.49 -6.64 11.80
N LEU A 95 4.83 -7.06 13.01
CA LEU A 95 6.20 -7.44 13.38
C LEU A 95 6.68 -8.65 12.58
N ASN A 96 5.84 -9.67 12.41
CA ASN A 96 6.15 -10.84 11.59
C ASN A 96 6.37 -10.49 10.12
N ALA A 97 5.60 -9.52 9.59
CA ALA A 97 5.78 -9.00 8.24
C ALA A 97 7.17 -8.38 8.06
N ILE A 98 7.65 -7.59 9.03
CA ILE A 98 9.01 -7.02 9.00
C ILE A 98 10.05 -8.13 8.90
N GLU A 99 9.95 -9.17 9.73
CA GLU A 99 10.88 -10.29 9.71
C GLU A 99 10.79 -11.10 8.39
N THR A 100 9.59 -11.23 7.83
CA THR A 100 9.39 -11.84 6.51
C THR A 100 10.10 -11.04 5.42
N MET A 101 10.00 -9.71 5.43
CA MET A 101 10.71 -8.88 4.46
C MET A 101 12.22 -9.05 4.59
N LYS A 102 12.77 -9.02 5.81
CA LYS A 102 14.19 -9.20 6.07
C LYS A 102 14.67 -10.58 5.60
N SER A 103 13.98 -11.66 5.95
CA SER A 103 14.40 -13.03 5.61
C SER A 103 14.35 -13.33 4.11
N ASN A 104 13.51 -12.60 3.36
CA ASN A 104 13.42 -12.69 1.90
C ASN A 104 14.27 -11.62 1.18
N ASN A 105 15.13 -10.89 1.91
CA ASN A 105 15.98 -9.81 1.37
C ASN A 105 15.18 -8.72 0.62
N VAL A 106 13.93 -8.48 1.02
CA VAL A 106 13.14 -7.38 0.48
C VAL A 106 13.64 -6.07 1.06
N LYS A 107 14.01 -5.13 0.20
CA LYS A 107 14.55 -3.84 0.62
C LYS A 107 13.43 -2.93 1.12
N PHE A 108 13.60 -2.40 2.33
CA PHE A 108 12.79 -1.30 2.83
C PHE A 108 13.19 0.00 2.12
N VAL A 109 12.23 0.69 1.55
CA VAL A 109 12.39 2.06 1.03
C VAL A 109 12.30 3.05 2.18
N VAL A 110 11.32 2.83 3.05
CA VAL A 110 11.23 3.49 4.35
C VAL A 110 11.21 2.39 5.40
N PRO A 111 12.21 2.36 6.31
CA PRO A 111 12.24 1.37 7.37
C PRO A 111 11.06 1.55 8.32
N PRO A 112 10.75 0.53 9.16
CA PRO A 112 9.67 0.62 10.13
C PRO A 112 9.77 1.88 10.99
N TYR A 113 8.69 2.65 11.06
CA TYR A 113 8.60 3.89 11.84
C TYR A 113 7.17 4.11 12.34
N VAL A 114 7.03 5.05 13.26
CA VAL A 114 5.73 5.52 13.77
C VAL A 114 5.43 6.86 13.09
N HIS A 115 4.25 6.99 12.51
CA HIS A 115 3.79 8.29 12.04
C HIS A 115 3.66 9.22 13.23
N PRO A 116 4.44 10.30 13.29
CA PRO A 116 4.29 11.26 14.37
C PRO A 116 2.92 11.90 14.28
N TYR A 117 2.42 12.35 15.44
CA TYR A 117 1.35 13.34 15.44
C TYR A 117 1.85 14.53 14.64
N GLU A 118 1.13 14.87 13.58
CA GLU A 118 1.55 15.98 12.75
C GLU A 118 1.47 17.28 13.58
N SER A 119 2.63 17.69 14.03
CA SER A 119 2.76 18.97 14.75
C SER A 119 2.43 20.08 13.78
N GLY A 120 1.40 20.84 14.08
CA GLY A 120 1.05 22.05 13.36
C GLY A 120 -0.41 22.14 12.91
N PHE A 121 -1.08 21.01 12.69
CA PHE A 121 -2.48 21.02 12.29
C PHE A 121 -3.42 20.49 13.38
N PHE A 122 -2.93 19.61 14.24
CA PHE A 122 -3.75 19.00 15.28
C PHE A 122 -3.03 19.02 16.62
N THR A 123 -3.77 19.26 17.69
CA THR A 123 -3.32 18.91 19.02
C THR A 123 -3.30 17.39 19.19
N GLU A 124 -2.62 16.88 20.19
CA GLU A 124 -2.58 15.45 20.49
C GLU A 124 -3.98 14.85 20.65
N ASP A 125 -4.90 15.60 21.25
CA ASP A 125 -6.31 15.22 21.40
C ASP A 125 -7.04 15.20 20.04
N GLU A 126 -6.78 16.14 19.16
CA GLU A 126 -7.38 16.24 17.84
C GLU A 126 -6.85 15.13 16.91
N ALA A 127 -5.58 14.78 16.98
CA ALA A 127 -4.99 13.71 16.21
C ALA A 127 -5.70 12.35 16.42
N GLN A 128 -6.25 12.11 17.62
CA GLN A 128 -7.07 10.93 17.89
C GLN A 128 -8.40 10.93 17.13
N PHE A 129 -8.88 12.08 16.67
CA PHE A 129 -10.12 12.19 15.94
C PHE A 129 -9.94 12.03 14.43
N TYR A 130 -8.83 12.49 13.89
CA TYR A 130 -8.62 12.55 12.44
C TYR A 130 -7.91 11.31 11.90
N GLY A 131 -7.53 10.36 12.76
CA GLY A 131 -6.89 9.12 12.38
C GLY A 131 -5.44 9.33 11.91
N GLY A 132 -4.72 8.26 11.72
CA GLY A 132 -3.37 8.29 11.16
C GLY A 132 -2.24 8.57 12.15
N ALA A 133 -2.49 9.36 13.17
CA ALA A 133 -1.51 9.64 14.20
C ALA A 133 -1.19 8.38 15.02
N GLY A 134 0.09 8.01 15.09
CA GLY A 134 0.56 6.85 15.82
C GLY A 134 0.45 5.53 15.05
N SER A 135 0.03 5.52 13.77
CA SER A 135 0.15 4.31 12.96
C SER A 135 1.62 3.98 12.72
N HIS A 136 1.91 2.68 12.70
CA HIS A 136 3.24 2.16 12.44
C HIS A 136 3.28 1.68 11.00
N SER A 137 4.22 2.15 10.21
CA SER A 137 4.33 1.81 8.80
C SER A 137 5.73 1.41 8.40
N PHE A 138 5.84 0.64 7.34
CA PHE A 138 7.04 0.50 6.54
C PHE A 138 6.69 0.45 5.06
N TYR A 139 7.65 0.79 4.22
CA TYR A 139 7.47 0.79 2.77
C TYR A 139 8.51 -0.09 2.10
N ILE A 140 8.04 -0.85 1.11
CA ILE A 140 8.87 -1.68 0.23
C ILE A 140 8.60 -1.35 -1.23
N ILE A 141 9.42 -1.90 -2.11
CA ILE A 141 9.22 -1.85 -3.56
C ILE A 141 8.98 -3.27 -4.06
N ASP A 142 7.93 -3.45 -4.85
CA ASP A 142 7.71 -4.70 -5.56
C ASP A 142 8.73 -4.89 -6.70
N PRO A 143 8.79 -6.05 -7.37
CA PRO A 143 9.76 -6.31 -8.44
C PRO A 143 9.71 -5.34 -9.63
N ASP A 144 8.63 -4.60 -9.81
CA ASP A 144 8.42 -3.64 -10.90
C ASP A 144 8.53 -2.17 -10.46
N GLY A 145 8.91 -1.92 -9.20
CA GLY A 145 9.12 -0.59 -8.68
C GLY A 145 7.85 0.08 -8.15
N ASN A 146 6.76 -0.66 -7.94
CA ASN A 146 5.60 -0.11 -7.28
C ASN A 146 5.85 -0.04 -5.77
N ARG A 147 5.53 1.11 -5.17
CA ARG A 147 5.69 1.33 -3.74
C ARG A 147 4.49 0.76 -2.99
N LEU A 148 4.78 -0.04 -1.97
CA LEU A 148 3.79 -0.68 -1.11
C LEU A 148 4.04 -0.27 0.33
N GLU A 149 3.00 0.16 1.01
CA GLU A 149 2.98 0.45 2.44
C GLU A 149 2.33 -0.69 3.20
N PHE A 150 2.88 -1.05 4.34
CA PHE A 150 2.25 -1.96 5.31
C PHE A 150 2.14 -1.26 6.65
N TYR A 151 0.92 -1.03 7.10
CA TYR A 151 0.69 -0.32 8.34
C TYR A 151 -0.12 -1.10 9.36
N TRP A 152 0.15 -0.82 10.62
CA TRP A 152 -0.62 -1.25 11.79
C TRP A 152 -0.98 -0.02 12.63
N GLY A 153 -2.17 -0.03 13.21
CA GLY A 153 -2.66 1.04 14.06
C GLY A 153 -3.86 1.78 13.49
N SER A 154 -4.28 2.84 14.16
CA SER A 154 -5.53 3.50 13.81
C SER A 154 -5.37 4.45 12.62
N MET A 155 -5.97 4.07 11.50
CA MET A 155 -6.24 4.96 10.35
C MET A 155 -7.76 5.14 10.17
N ARG A 156 -8.55 4.86 11.21
CA ARG A 156 -10.01 4.85 11.12
C ARG A 156 -10.62 6.10 11.74
N VAL A 157 -11.50 6.72 10.99
CA VAL A 157 -12.36 7.79 11.51
C VAL A 157 -13.33 7.20 12.53
N THR A 158 -13.34 7.72 13.74
CA THR A 158 -14.27 7.33 14.81
C THR A 158 -15.60 8.07 14.67
N LYS A 159 -16.66 7.62 15.37
CA LYS A 159 -17.93 8.37 15.43
C LYS A 159 -17.73 9.79 15.97
N LYS A 160 -16.80 9.97 16.88
CA LYS A 160 -16.48 11.28 17.47
C LYS A 160 -15.75 12.17 16.46
N SER A 161 -14.82 11.60 15.67
CA SER A 161 -14.14 12.34 14.61
C SER A 161 -15.06 12.73 13.46
N LEU A 162 -16.09 11.92 13.15
CA LEU A 162 -17.09 12.29 12.15
C LEU A 162 -17.92 13.52 12.55
N ALA A 163 -18.07 13.76 13.85
CA ALA A 163 -18.78 14.92 14.39
C ALA A 163 -17.89 16.18 14.56
N ALA A 164 -16.58 16.02 14.43
CA ALA A 164 -15.64 17.15 14.53
C ALA A 164 -15.62 17.95 13.21
N PRO A 165 -15.42 19.28 13.27
CA PRO A 165 -15.22 20.07 12.06
C PRO A 165 -13.95 19.61 11.34
N ASN A 166 -13.97 19.66 10.00
CA ASN A 166 -12.77 19.43 9.22
C ASN A 166 -11.72 20.49 9.57
N PRO A 167 -10.45 20.12 9.69
CA PRO A 167 -9.40 21.11 9.85
C PRO A 167 -9.37 22.04 8.62
N GLU A 168 -9.13 23.30 8.85
CA GLU A 168 -8.84 24.26 7.80
C GLU A 168 -7.34 24.16 7.47
N PHE A 169 -7.01 23.93 6.20
CA PHE A 169 -5.64 23.88 5.69
C PHE A 169 -5.21 25.25 5.17
#